data_1b7416043142fdc2da6adf1950f9faa2
#
_entry.id   1b7416043142fdc2da6adf1950f9faa2
#
_cell.length_a   1.000
_cell.length_b   1.000
_cell.length_c   1.000
_cell.angle_alpha   90.00
_cell.angle_beta   90.00
_cell.angle_gamma   90.00
#
_symmetry.space_group_name_H-M   'P 1'
#
loop_
_entity.id
_entity.type
_entity.pdbx_description
1 polymer ?
#
loop_
_entity_poly.entity_id
_entity_poly.type
_entity_poly.pdbx_seq_one_letter_code
_entity_poly.pdbx_strand_id
1 'polypeptide(L)'
;MTRRFFFPILVLIGFGFITQIHAQGNLTPEKIKAALDEAYTKFKDVKDGKNADYIKELANVDPNIFGIAVVTTDGTVYTKGDVSSMVSIQSVSKAFVAAQVIEQMGHQAMQDKIGVDATGLKFNSIVAVEEHRGKEINPLVNPGAIAATSLVAGKDSAAIWKSILDFQSLFAGRPLALNMPVYISEAGDNLRNQAIAHLLKAYGRMYFDPVQATDIYTKQCAINVSAKDLAVMGATLANGGVNPVTKVKVVSPETVMYTLPIMATAGLYDDSGIWYYNSGLPAKSGVGGGIVAVCPGKFGIGVVSPPLDEAGNSVKAQLVIKYVVEKLGANPFLIQPK
;
A
#
# COMPACT_ATOMS: atom_id res chain seq x y z
N MET A 1 32.74 -62.70 46.94
CA MET A 1 32.45 -62.38 45.53
C MET A 1 31.00 -61.98 45.42
N THR A 2 30.68 -60.72 45.49
CA THR A 2 29.33 -60.16 45.38
C THR A 2 29.26 -59.29 44.13
N ARG A 3 28.56 -59.75 43.09
CA ARG A 3 28.30 -59.07 41.85
C ARG A 3 27.16 -58.08 42.07
N ARG A 4 27.42 -56.74 41.90
CA ARG A 4 26.43 -55.68 41.81
C ARG A 4 25.96 -55.58 40.38
N PHE A 5 24.66 -55.72 40.12
CA PHE A 5 24.00 -55.41 38.85
C PHE A 5 23.66 -53.93 38.83
N PHE A 6 24.17 -53.18 37.86
CA PHE A 6 23.73 -51.85 37.54
C PHE A 6 22.62 -51.93 36.47
N PHE A 7 21.45 -51.43 36.79
CA PHE A 7 20.39 -51.18 35.80
C PHE A 7 20.53 -49.73 35.29
N PRO A 8 20.57 -49.43 33.97
CA PRO A 8 20.51 -48.08 33.47
C PRO A 8 19.03 -47.62 33.44
N ILE A 9 18.75 -46.53 34.12
CA ILE A 9 17.46 -45.83 34.02
C ILE A 9 17.48 -45.01 32.70
N LEU A 10 16.65 -45.42 31.76
CA LEU A 10 16.41 -44.68 30.50
C LEU A 10 15.44 -43.54 30.78
N VAL A 11 15.93 -42.31 30.88
CA VAL A 11 15.10 -41.09 30.97
C VAL A 11 14.61 -40.73 29.58
N LEU A 12 13.37 -40.99 29.25
CA LEU A 12 12.69 -40.50 28.07
C LEU A 12 12.35 -39.02 28.28
N ILE A 13 13.14 -38.13 27.69
CA ILE A 13 12.80 -36.69 27.57
C ILE A 13 11.78 -36.59 26.46
N GLY A 14 10.51 -36.52 26.81
CA GLY A 14 9.44 -36.18 25.89
C GLY A 14 9.56 -34.70 25.48
N PHE A 15 10.01 -34.41 24.26
CA PHE A 15 9.84 -33.08 23.66
C PHE A 15 8.36 -32.86 23.36
N GLY A 16 7.66 -32.25 24.32
CA GLY A 16 6.34 -31.70 24.08
C GLY A 16 6.47 -30.50 23.12
N PHE A 17 6.03 -30.67 21.88
CA PHE A 17 5.75 -29.53 21.01
C PHE A 17 4.60 -28.73 21.63
N ILE A 18 4.92 -27.65 22.35
CA ILE A 18 3.95 -26.63 22.73
C ILE A 18 3.62 -25.87 21.49
N THR A 19 2.56 -26.25 20.76
CA THR A 19 1.90 -25.40 19.80
C THR A 19 1.33 -24.21 20.57
N GLN A 20 2.00 -23.07 20.53
CA GLN A 20 1.41 -21.80 20.96
C GLN A 20 0.21 -21.51 20.05
N ILE A 21 -0.98 -21.89 20.52
CA ILE A 21 -2.23 -21.42 19.95
C ILE A 21 -2.34 -19.94 20.31
N HIS A 22 -1.90 -19.09 19.41
CA HIS A 22 -2.22 -17.66 19.48
C HIS A 22 -3.73 -17.54 19.28
N ALA A 23 -4.44 -17.23 20.36
CA ALA A 23 -5.87 -16.93 20.34
C ALA A 23 -6.12 -15.52 19.78
N GLN A 24 -5.62 -15.24 18.58
CA GLN A 24 -6.15 -14.21 17.69
C GLN A 24 -7.25 -14.89 16.89
N GLY A 25 -8.46 -14.30 16.86
CA GLY A 25 -9.64 -14.90 16.26
C GLY A 25 -9.32 -15.56 14.90
N ASN A 26 -9.56 -16.88 14.80
CA ASN A 26 -9.28 -17.64 13.59
C ASN A 26 -10.00 -16.99 12.40
N LEU A 27 -9.23 -16.49 11.45
CA LEU A 27 -9.72 -16.02 10.15
C LEU A 27 -10.13 -17.24 9.33
N THR A 28 -11.39 -17.66 9.45
CA THR A 28 -11.88 -18.76 8.63
C THR A 28 -12.41 -18.23 7.29
N PRO A 29 -12.41 -19.06 6.23
CA PRO A 29 -12.98 -18.70 4.94
C PRO A 29 -14.42 -18.18 5.03
N GLU A 30 -15.24 -18.80 5.89
CA GLU A 30 -16.63 -18.43 6.11
C GLU A 30 -16.77 -17.03 6.72
N LYS A 31 -15.95 -16.70 7.72
CA LYS A 31 -15.94 -15.37 8.35
C LYS A 31 -15.52 -14.29 7.36
N ILE A 32 -14.49 -14.55 6.54
CA ILE A 32 -14.05 -13.58 5.52
C ILE A 32 -15.16 -13.36 4.49
N LYS A 33 -15.74 -14.43 3.93
CA LYS A 33 -16.85 -14.31 2.97
C LYS A 33 -18.03 -13.56 3.54
N ALA A 34 -18.47 -13.92 4.76
CA ALA A 34 -19.56 -13.23 5.44
C ALA A 34 -19.27 -11.74 5.65
N ALA A 35 -18.06 -11.39 6.10
CA ALA A 35 -17.67 -9.99 6.29
C ALA A 35 -17.70 -9.19 4.97
N LEU A 36 -17.26 -9.79 3.84
CA LEU A 36 -17.33 -9.13 2.53
C LEU A 36 -18.76 -8.99 2.02
N ASP A 37 -19.60 -10.02 2.19
CA ASP A 37 -21.00 -9.99 1.78
C ASP A 37 -21.80 -8.95 2.57
N GLU A 38 -21.59 -8.90 3.88
CA GLU A 38 -22.22 -7.89 4.77
C GLU A 38 -21.73 -6.49 4.42
N ALA A 39 -20.41 -6.28 4.25
CA ALA A 39 -19.85 -4.98 3.89
C ALA A 39 -20.39 -4.48 2.55
N TYR A 40 -20.41 -5.35 1.52
CA TYR A 40 -20.96 -4.99 0.21
C TYR A 40 -22.43 -4.59 0.31
N THR A 41 -23.25 -5.42 0.96
CA THR A 41 -24.68 -5.16 1.12
C THR A 41 -24.95 -3.86 1.87
N LYS A 42 -24.17 -3.59 2.91
CA LYS A 42 -24.32 -2.39 3.76
C LYS A 42 -23.95 -1.09 3.04
N PHE A 43 -22.92 -1.13 2.18
CA PHE A 43 -22.34 0.10 1.63
C PHE A 43 -22.56 0.29 0.12
N LYS A 44 -23.12 -0.67 -0.62
CA LYS A 44 -23.34 -0.55 -2.08
C LYS A 44 -24.14 0.69 -2.49
N ASP A 45 -25.09 1.09 -1.68
CA ASP A 45 -26.03 2.19 -1.97
C ASP A 45 -25.54 3.56 -1.44
N VAL A 46 -24.38 3.63 -0.78
CA VAL A 46 -23.76 4.91 -0.37
C VAL A 46 -23.40 5.72 -1.62
N LYS A 47 -23.83 6.99 -1.66
CA LYS A 47 -23.64 7.91 -2.80
C LYS A 47 -22.79 9.13 -2.44
N ASP A 48 -22.23 9.15 -1.23
CA ASP A 48 -21.39 10.24 -0.77
C ASP A 48 -20.08 10.31 -1.56
N GLY A 49 -19.56 11.52 -1.68
CA GLY A 49 -18.32 11.80 -2.41
C GLY A 49 -18.55 12.08 -3.89
N LYS A 50 -17.47 12.40 -4.58
CA LYS A 50 -17.42 12.60 -6.04
C LYS A 50 -16.08 12.12 -6.60
N ASN A 51 -16.06 11.80 -7.89
CA ASN A 51 -14.80 11.46 -8.58
C ASN A 51 -13.84 12.66 -8.56
N ALA A 52 -12.54 12.39 -8.63
CA ALA A 52 -11.55 13.44 -8.83
C ALA A 52 -11.85 14.20 -10.15
N ASP A 53 -12.17 15.48 -10.06
CA ASP A 53 -12.62 16.29 -11.21
C ASP A 53 -11.50 17.13 -11.85
N TYR A 54 -10.35 17.21 -11.21
CA TYR A 54 -9.17 17.93 -11.72
C TYR A 54 -8.34 17.12 -12.75
N ILE A 55 -8.62 15.83 -12.92
CA ILE A 55 -8.09 14.97 -13.98
C ILE A 55 -9.28 14.50 -14.81
N LYS A 56 -9.39 14.96 -16.05
CA LYS A 56 -10.55 14.70 -16.91
C LYS A 56 -10.93 13.23 -17.02
N GLU A 57 -9.95 12.36 -17.16
CA GLU A 57 -10.19 10.91 -17.32
C GLU A 57 -10.70 10.26 -16.02
N LEU A 58 -10.32 10.79 -14.85
CA LEU A 58 -10.85 10.32 -13.57
C LEU A 58 -12.27 10.81 -13.33
N ALA A 59 -12.59 12.03 -13.76
CA ALA A 59 -13.95 12.57 -13.67
C ALA A 59 -14.98 11.70 -14.42
N ASN A 60 -14.54 11.06 -15.51
CA ASN A 60 -15.39 10.24 -16.39
C ASN A 60 -15.47 8.76 -16.00
N VAL A 61 -14.75 8.32 -14.97
CA VAL A 61 -14.84 6.93 -14.47
C VAL A 61 -16.24 6.67 -13.92
N ASP A 62 -16.81 5.48 -14.19
CA ASP A 62 -18.12 5.10 -13.65
C ASP A 62 -18.12 5.16 -12.12
N PRO A 63 -18.87 6.08 -11.49
CA PRO A 63 -18.91 6.25 -10.04
C PRO A 63 -19.58 5.07 -9.31
N ASN A 64 -20.24 4.16 -10.05
CA ASN A 64 -20.91 3.00 -9.47
C ASN A 64 -19.97 1.80 -9.29
N ILE A 65 -18.76 1.82 -9.84
CA ILE A 65 -17.77 0.76 -9.60
C ILE A 65 -17.61 0.56 -8.10
N PHE A 66 -17.76 -0.70 -7.66
CA PHE A 66 -17.60 -1.08 -6.27
C PHE A 66 -17.08 -2.52 -6.16
N GLY A 67 -15.79 -2.67 -5.96
CA GLY A 67 -15.09 -3.95 -5.84
C GLY A 67 -14.34 -4.08 -4.53
N ILE A 68 -14.45 -5.24 -3.88
CA ILE A 68 -13.79 -5.57 -2.62
C ILE A 68 -13.01 -6.87 -2.82
N ALA A 69 -11.74 -6.90 -2.43
CA ALA A 69 -10.93 -8.11 -2.44
C ALA A 69 -10.11 -8.23 -1.15
N VAL A 70 -10.02 -9.43 -0.62
CA VAL A 70 -9.11 -9.82 0.48
C VAL A 70 -8.26 -10.98 -0.01
N VAL A 71 -6.96 -10.90 0.22
CA VAL A 71 -6.02 -11.98 -0.08
C VAL A 71 -5.25 -12.31 1.20
N THR A 72 -5.36 -13.55 1.65
CA THR A 72 -4.67 -14.04 2.85
C THR A 72 -3.23 -14.41 2.55
N THR A 73 -2.40 -14.50 3.58
CA THR A 73 -0.96 -14.82 3.43
C THR A 73 -0.69 -16.23 2.91
N ASP A 74 -1.68 -17.12 2.89
CA ASP A 74 -1.60 -18.42 2.20
C ASP A 74 -1.87 -18.34 0.69
N GLY A 75 -2.38 -17.18 0.20
CA GLY A 75 -2.69 -16.91 -1.19
C GLY A 75 -4.15 -17.11 -1.56
N THR A 76 -5.02 -17.41 -0.60
CA THR A 76 -6.47 -17.53 -0.88
C THR A 76 -7.07 -16.16 -1.16
N VAL A 77 -7.86 -16.07 -2.23
CA VAL A 77 -8.48 -14.82 -2.72
C VAL A 77 -9.98 -14.85 -2.45
N TYR A 78 -10.48 -13.82 -1.79
CA TYR A 78 -11.91 -13.60 -1.52
C TYR A 78 -12.34 -12.30 -2.18
N THR A 79 -13.45 -12.29 -2.87
CA THR A 79 -13.89 -11.14 -3.66
C THR A 79 -15.38 -10.89 -3.57
N LYS A 80 -15.79 -9.60 -3.75
CA LYS A 80 -17.19 -9.19 -3.86
C LYS A 80 -17.32 -7.95 -4.76
N GLY A 81 -18.36 -7.92 -5.60
CA GLY A 81 -18.64 -6.79 -6.50
C GLY A 81 -17.71 -6.73 -7.72
N ASP A 82 -17.37 -5.53 -8.19
CA ASP A 82 -16.67 -5.24 -9.44
C ASP A 82 -15.14 -5.39 -9.31
N VAL A 83 -14.69 -6.58 -9.00
CA VAL A 83 -13.27 -6.84 -8.66
C VAL A 83 -12.33 -6.86 -9.86
N SER A 84 -12.86 -6.87 -11.07
CA SER A 84 -12.12 -6.82 -12.34
C SER A 84 -12.13 -5.44 -13.00
N SER A 85 -12.96 -4.50 -12.53
CA SER A 85 -12.97 -3.13 -13.02
C SER A 85 -11.64 -2.45 -12.77
N MET A 86 -11.10 -1.82 -13.83
CA MET A 86 -9.78 -1.18 -13.78
C MET A 86 -9.93 0.31 -13.47
N VAL A 87 -9.10 0.78 -12.55
CA VAL A 87 -8.88 2.21 -12.28
C VAL A 87 -7.38 2.50 -12.33
N SER A 88 -7.00 3.76 -12.48
CA SER A 88 -5.59 4.13 -12.31
C SER A 88 -5.19 4.05 -10.83
N ILE A 89 -4.02 3.48 -10.56
CA ILE A 89 -3.50 3.24 -9.21
C ILE A 89 -3.28 4.54 -8.42
N GLN A 90 -2.95 5.60 -9.12
CA GLN A 90 -2.68 6.92 -8.57
C GLN A 90 -1.68 6.89 -7.40
N SER A 91 -1.98 7.59 -6.33
CA SER A 91 -1.09 7.69 -5.17
C SER A 91 -0.86 6.39 -4.41
N VAL A 92 -1.59 5.32 -4.69
CA VAL A 92 -1.27 3.99 -4.12
C VAL A 92 0.11 3.52 -4.59
N SER A 93 0.52 3.88 -5.81
CA SER A 93 1.84 3.55 -6.38
C SER A 93 3.02 4.01 -5.53
N LYS A 94 2.85 5.10 -4.77
CA LYS A 94 3.90 5.71 -3.93
C LYS A 94 4.44 4.75 -2.87
N ALA A 95 3.56 3.95 -2.24
CA ALA A 95 3.96 2.97 -1.23
C ALA A 95 4.91 1.91 -1.80
N PHE A 96 4.65 1.48 -3.03
CA PHE A 96 5.45 0.46 -3.71
C PHE A 96 6.76 1.03 -4.26
N VAL A 97 6.77 2.28 -4.72
CA VAL A 97 8.05 2.96 -5.08
C VAL A 97 8.90 3.23 -3.84
N ALA A 98 8.29 3.60 -2.71
CA ALA A 98 9.02 3.72 -1.44
C ALA A 98 9.65 2.37 -1.04
N ALA A 99 8.89 1.26 -1.13
CA ALA A 99 9.41 -0.08 -0.90
C ALA A 99 10.55 -0.43 -1.87
N GLN A 100 10.45 -0.05 -3.15
CA GLN A 100 11.50 -0.29 -4.14
C GLN A 100 12.80 0.45 -3.79
N VAL A 101 12.71 1.72 -3.37
CA VAL A 101 13.87 2.50 -2.96
C VAL A 101 14.50 1.91 -1.70
N ILE A 102 13.69 1.51 -0.70
CA ILE A 102 14.19 0.86 0.52
C ILE A 102 14.90 -0.46 0.17
N GLU A 103 14.32 -1.29 -0.72
CA GLU A 103 14.94 -2.56 -1.14
C GLU A 103 16.27 -2.34 -1.88
N GLN A 104 16.37 -1.29 -2.70
CA GLN A 104 17.57 -0.99 -3.50
C GLN A 104 18.68 -0.29 -2.72
N MET A 105 18.32 0.58 -1.76
CA MET A 105 19.28 1.50 -1.12
C MET A 105 19.33 1.39 0.40
N GLY A 106 18.44 0.61 1.01
CA GLY A 106 18.28 0.50 2.46
C GLY A 106 17.37 1.60 3.05
N HIS A 107 16.85 1.31 4.25
CA HIS A 107 15.93 2.20 4.97
C HIS A 107 16.59 3.53 5.39
N GLN A 108 17.89 3.50 5.73
CA GLN A 108 18.62 4.71 6.12
C GLN A 108 18.68 5.72 4.97
N ALA A 109 18.85 5.24 3.73
CA ALA A 109 18.84 6.13 2.57
C ALA A 109 17.48 6.81 2.36
N MET A 110 16.37 6.12 2.63
CA MET A 110 15.02 6.70 2.59
C MET A 110 14.90 7.82 3.64
N GLN A 111 15.32 7.56 4.88
CA GLN A 111 15.25 8.53 5.97
C GLN A 111 16.13 9.76 5.68
N ASP A 112 17.37 9.58 5.22
CA ASP A 112 18.34 10.67 5.03
C ASP A 112 18.03 11.51 3.79
N LYS A 113 17.50 10.89 2.74
CA LYS A 113 17.31 11.55 1.44
C LYS A 113 15.91 12.14 1.29
N ILE A 114 14.91 11.59 1.95
CA ILE A 114 13.51 12.01 1.82
C ILE A 114 12.92 12.37 3.17
N GLY A 115 13.02 11.50 4.18
CA GLY A 115 12.31 11.57 5.45
C GLY A 115 11.15 10.60 5.50
N VAL A 116 10.58 10.39 6.70
CA VAL A 116 9.52 9.39 6.93
C VAL A 116 8.38 9.91 7.80
N ASP A 117 8.51 11.13 8.33
CA ASP A 117 7.50 11.76 9.15
C ASP A 117 6.35 12.36 8.33
N ALA A 118 5.19 12.55 8.94
CA ALA A 118 4.11 13.33 8.34
C ALA A 118 4.51 14.80 8.24
N THR A 119 4.23 15.45 7.11
CA THR A 119 4.59 16.87 6.91
C THR A 119 3.68 17.84 7.67
N GLY A 120 2.51 17.39 8.13
CA GLY A 120 1.48 18.26 8.70
C GLY A 120 0.84 19.24 7.69
N LEU A 121 1.14 19.09 6.41
CA LEU A 121 0.69 19.94 5.30
C LEU A 121 0.06 19.08 4.20
N LYS A 122 -0.73 19.72 3.32
CA LYS A 122 -1.38 19.02 2.18
C LYS A 122 -0.37 18.24 1.35
N PHE A 123 -0.81 17.09 0.84
CA PHE A 123 0.02 16.12 0.11
C PHE A 123 0.76 16.68 -1.13
N ASN A 124 0.32 17.82 -1.66
CA ASN A 124 0.94 18.50 -2.81
C ASN A 124 1.46 19.90 -2.46
N SER A 125 1.81 20.13 -1.19
CA SER A 125 2.26 21.44 -0.68
C SER A 125 3.67 21.77 -1.16
N ILE A 126 3.82 22.93 -1.81
CA ILE A 126 5.12 23.55 -2.09
C ILE A 126 5.71 24.12 -0.79
N VAL A 127 4.86 24.62 0.11
CA VAL A 127 5.28 25.17 1.41
C VAL A 127 6.00 24.10 2.24
N ALA A 128 5.54 22.82 2.19
CA ALA A 128 6.25 21.73 2.86
C ALA A 128 7.71 21.58 2.37
N VAL A 129 7.95 21.78 1.08
CA VAL A 129 9.31 21.72 0.53
C VAL A 129 10.16 22.90 1.02
N GLU A 130 9.59 24.10 1.07
CA GLU A 130 10.28 25.31 1.52
C GLU A 130 10.64 25.24 3.01
N GLU A 131 9.69 24.88 3.87
CA GLU A 131 9.88 24.80 5.33
C GLU A 131 10.95 23.77 5.70
N HIS A 132 10.94 22.62 5.03
CA HIS A 132 11.86 21.52 5.31
C HIS A 132 13.09 21.51 4.38
N ARG A 133 13.23 22.47 3.50
CA ARG A 133 14.31 22.52 2.48
C ARG A 133 14.44 21.20 1.70
N GLY A 134 13.30 20.63 1.32
CA GLY A 134 13.21 19.35 0.64
C GLY A 134 13.65 18.12 1.47
N LYS A 135 13.86 18.28 2.78
CA LYS A 135 14.15 17.21 3.74
C LYS A 135 12.92 16.98 4.62
N GLU A 136 12.84 15.80 5.24
CA GLU A 136 11.71 15.47 6.15
C GLU A 136 10.34 15.52 5.48
N ILE A 137 10.32 15.25 4.17
CA ILE A 137 9.10 15.06 3.37
C ILE A 137 8.85 13.57 3.22
N ASN A 138 7.65 13.11 3.54
CA ASN A 138 7.29 11.69 3.48
C ASN A 138 7.21 11.20 2.01
N PRO A 139 7.67 9.98 1.66
CA PRO A 139 7.57 9.44 0.29
C PRO A 139 6.12 9.20 -0.19
N LEU A 140 5.12 9.33 0.69
CA LEU A 140 3.70 9.16 0.34
C LEU A 140 2.97 10.48 0.06
N VAL A 141 3.65 11.64 0.17
CA VAL A 141 3.19 12.91 -0.36
C VAL A 141 3.90 13.24 -1.68
N ASN A 142 3.34 14.15 -2.52
CA ASN A 142 3.87 14.37 -3.85
C ASN A 142 5.37 14.75 -3.89
N PRO A 143 5.85 15.70 -3.07
CA PRO A 143 7.27 16.04 -3.09
C PRO A 143 8.18 14.84 -2.79
N GLY A 144 7.88 14.10 -1.75
CA GLY A 144 8.66 12.92 -1.37
C GLY A 144 8.55 11.77 -2.37
N ALA A 145 7.39 11.60 -3.00
CA ALA A 145 7.18 10.57 -4.02
C ALA A 145 7.95 10.88 -5.32
N ILE A 146 8.00 12.14 -5.74
CA ILE A 146 8.79 12.58 -6.90
C ILE A 146 10.29 12.39 -6.61
N ALA A 147 10.74 12.76 -5.40
CA ALA A 147 12.11 12.50 -4.96
C ALA A 147 12.42 11.00 -4.92
N ALA A 148 11.51 10.15 -4.39
CA ALA A 148 11.66 8.70 -4.36
C ALA A 148 11.74 8.11 -5.77
N THR A 149 10.89 8.55 -6.70
CA THR A 149 10.96 8.14 -8.11
C THR A 149 12.32 8.44 -8.72
N SER A 150 12.92 9.60 -8.38
CA SER A 150 14.25 9.99 -8.86
C SER A 150 15.41 9.17 -8.27
N LEU A 151 15.18 8.40 -7.20
CA LEU A 151 16.15 7.50 -6.57
C LEU A 151 16.13 6.09 -7.16
N VAL A 152 15.06 5.71 -7.87
CA VAL A 152 14.97 4.35 -8.45
C VAL A 152 16.11 4.12 -9.44
N ALA A 153 16.81 3.00 -9.29
CA ALA A 153 17.95 2.66 -10.12
C ALA A 153 17.57 2.43 -11.58
N GLY A 154 18.31 3.07 -12.48
CA GLY A 154 18.17 2.93 -13.94
C GLY A 154 19.16 3.84 -14.67
N LYS A 155 19.61 3.41 -15.84
CA LYS A 155 20.59 4.17 -16.65
C LYS A 155 19.98 5.40 -17.36
N ASP A 156 18.66 5.36 -17.57
CA ASP A 156 17.88 6.40 -18.26
C ASP A 156 16.41 6.34 -17.83
N SER A 157 15.62 7.31 -18.27
CA SER A 157 14.19 7.42 -17.98
C SER A 157 13.39 6.16 -18.35
N ALA A 158 13.69 5.53 -19.49
CA ALA A 158 13.00 4.33 -19.94
C ALA A 158 13.31 3.12 -19.00
N ALA A 159 14.57 2.99 -18.57
CA ALA A 159 14.98 1.94 -17.65
C ALA A 159 14.36 2.12 -16.25
N ILE A 160 14.31 3.35 -15.74
CA ILE A 160 13.67 3.67 -14.45
C ILE A 160 12.17 3.35 -14.52
N TRP A 161 11.48 3.82 -15.57
CA TRP A 161 10.07 3.53 -15.78
C TRP A 161 9.79 2.02 -15.85
N LYS A 162 10.58 1.30 -16.64
CA LYS A 162 10.44 -0.16 -16.76
C LYS A 162 10.64 -0.84 -15.41
N SER A 163 11.66 -0.43 -14.65
CA SER A 163 11.94 -0.97 -13.32
C SER A 163 10.75 -0.78 -12.37
N ILE A 164 10.11 0.40 -12.37
CA ILE A 164 8.94 0.68 -11.53
C ILE A 164 7.74 -0.17 -11.96
N LEU A 165 7.46 -0.26 -13.26
CA LEU A 165 6.32 -1.04 -13.77
C LEU A 165 6.49 -2.54 -13.48
N ASP A 166 7.68 -3.08 -13.72
CA ASP A 166 8.00 -4.48 -13.45
C ASP A 166 7.89 -4.78 -11.95
N PHE A 167 8.41 -3.91 -11.10
CA PHE A 167 8.36 -4.08 -9.65
C PHE A 167 6.91 -4.07 -9.11
N GLN A 168 6.08 -3.13 -9.54
CA GLN A 168 4.67 -3.12 -9.17
C GLN A 168 3.90 -4.32 -9.74
N SER A 169 4.29 -4.81 -10.92
CA SER A 169 3.73 -6.04 -11.51
C SER A 169 4.06 -7.28 -10.66
N LEU A 170 5.26 -7.36 -10.10
CA LEU A 170 5.63 -8.43 -9.16
C LEU A 170 4.76 -8.39 -7.89
N PHE A 171 4.48 -7.20 -7.36
CA PHE A 171 3.57 -7.04 -6.22
C PHE A 171 2.15 -7.48 -6.55
N ALA A 172 1.63 -7.13 -7.73
CA ALA A 172 0.30 -7.52 -8.19
C ALA A 172 0.18 -9.00 -8.59
N GLY A 173 1.33 -9.67 -8.82
CA GLY A 173 1.38 -11.06 -9.27
C GLY A 173 0.96 -11.26 -10.72
N ARG A 174 0.91 -10.19 -11.51
CA ARG A 174 0.64 -10.20 -12.95
C ARG A 174 1.25 -8.98 -13.65
N PRO A 175 1.44 -9.00 -14.96
CA PRO A 175 1.81 -7.81 -15.71
C PRO A 175 0.76 -6.69 -15.53
N LEU A 176 1.22 -5.50 -15.13
CA LEU A 176 0.43 -4.29 -15.11
C LEU A 176 0.71 -3.48 -16.37
N ALA A 177 -0.20 -2.55 -16.72
CA ALA A 177 -0.08 -1.74 -17.90
C ALA A 177 -0.40 -0.27 -17.60
N LEU A 178 0.22 0.63 -18.37
CA LEU A 178 -0.06 2.05 -18.34
C LEU A 178 -1.45 2.33 -18.93
N ASN A 179 -2.26 3.11 -18.21
CA ASN A 179 -3.47 3.74 -18.76
C ASN A 179 -3.05 4.98 -19.55
N MET A 180 -2.89 4.83 -20.84
CA MET A 180 -2.40 5.91 -21.71
C MET A 180 -3.30 7.16 -21.70
N PRO A 181 -4.64 7.06 -21.76
CA PRO A 181 -5.53 8.21 -21.62
C PRO A 181 -5.32 8.99 -20.31
N VAL A 182 -5.25 8.29 -19.16
CA VAL A 182 -5.00 8.95 -17.87
C VAL A 182 -3.62 9.61 -17.84
N TYR A 183 -2.59 8.92 -18.33
CA TYR A 183 -1.23 9.48 -18.40
C TYR A 183 -1.19 10.76 -19.25
N ILE A 184 -1.78 10.75 -20.43
CA ILE A 184 -1.79 11.95 -21.32
C ILE A 184 -2.54 13.11 -20.64
N SER A 185 -3.68 12.83 -20.02
CA SER A 185 -4.47 13.83 -19.31
C SER A 185 -3.68 14.47 -18.15
N GLU A 186 -3.03 13.65 -17.32
CA GLU A 186 -2.22 14.12 -16.19
C GLU A 186 -0.92 14.81 -16.64
N ALA A 187 -0.24 14.31 -17.66
CA ALA A 187 0.98 14.89 -18.20
C ALA A 187 0.74 16.29 -18.82
N GLY A 188 -0.47 16.52 -19.36
CA GLY A 188 -0.88 17.81 -19.90
C GLY A 188 -1.06 18.91 -18.86
N ASP A 189 -1.28 18.59 -17.59
CA ASP A 189 -1.48 19.54 -16.47
C ASP A 189 -0.67 19.12 -15.22
N ASN A 190 0.63 18.94 -15.38
CA ASN A 190 1.51 18.55 -14.26
C ASN A 190 2.48 19.66 -13.81
N LEU A 191 2.24 20.93 -14.20
CA LEU A 191 3.13 22.06 -13.90
C LEU A 191 3.42 22.20 -12.40
N ARG A 192 2.44 21.92 -11.53
CA ARG A 192 2.66 21.97 -10.09
C ARG A 192 3.69 20.94 -9.63
N ASN A 193 3.62 19.71 -10.12
CA ASN A 193 4.58 18.65 -9.80
C ASN A 193 5.97 18.97 -10.40
N GLN A 194 6.04 19.57 -11.57
CA GLN A 194 7.29 20.05 -12.15
C GLN A 194 7.91 21.17 -11.29
N ALA A 195 7.11 22.14 -10.82
CA ALA A 195 7.57 23.19 -9.91
C ALA A 195 8.14 22.59 -8.60
N ILE A 196 7.46 21.61 -8.01
CA ILE A 196 7.94 20.85 -6.83
C ILE A 196 9.28 20.17 -7.15
N ALA A 197 9.41 19.50 -8.30
CA ALA A 197 10.63 18.80 -8.69
C ALA A 197 11.82 19.77 -8.87
N HIS A 198 11.59 20.94 -9.48
CA HIS A 198 12.62 21.96 -9.63
C HIS A 198 13.02 22.58 -8.28
N LEU A 199 12.07 22.80 -7.38
CA LEU A 199 12.35 23.28 -6.03
C LEU A 199 13.19 22.26 -5.25
N LEU A 200 12.82 20.98 -5.29
CA LEU A 200 13.62 19.90 -4.72
C LEU A 200 15.03 19.85 -5.31
N LYS A 201 15.18 20.11 -6.61
CA LYS A 201 16.49 20.23 -7.28
C LYS A 201 17.33 21.36 -6.69
N ALA A 202 16.71 22.52 -6.45
CA ALA A 202 17.38 23.68 -5.86
C ALA A 202 17.92 23.37 -4.45
N TYR A 203 17.23 22.50 -3.69
CA TYR A 203 17.68 22.03 -2.37
C TYR A 203 18.58 20.78 -2.41
N GLY A 204 18.98 20.30 -3.60
CA GLY A 204 19.82 19.10 -3.74
C GLY A 204 19.10 17.78 -3.38
N ARG A 205 17.76 17.76 -3.49
CA ARG A 205 16.89 16.63 -3.13
C ARG A 205 16.27 15.94 -4.34
N MET A 206 16.74 16.20 -5.55
CA MET A 206 16.43 15.45 -6.77
C MET A 206 17.67 14.71 -7.26
N TYR A 207 17.52 13.42 -7.50
CA TYR A 207 18.63 12.50 -7.80
C TYR A 207 18.64 12.06 -9.27
N PHE A 208 17.70 12.55 -10.05
CA PHE A 208 17.59 12.43 -11.49
C PHE A 208 17.09 13.76 -12.10
N ASP A 209 16.99 13.85 -13.41
CA ASP A 209 16.45 15.06 -14.07
C ASP A 209 15.02 15.37 -13.60
N PRO A 210 14.70 16.58 -13.15
CA PRO A 210 13.40 16.91 -12.58
C PRO A 210 12.21 16.66 -13.52
N VAL A 211 12.35 17.00 -14.80
CA VAL A 211 11.28 16.86 -15.79
C VAL A 211 11.04 15.38 -16.09
N GLN A 212 12.11 14.62 -16.32
CA GLN A 212 12.01 13.18 -16.56
C GLN A 212 11.51 12.41 -15.33
N ALA A 213 11.97 12.77 -14.11
CA ALA A 213 11.46 12.17 -12.90
C ALA A 213 9.98 12.44 -12.68
N THR A 214 9.50 13.65 -13.00
CA THR A 214 8.08 14.00 -12.93
C THR A 214 7.26 13.23 -13.97
N ASP A 215 7.79 13.04 -15.17
CA ASP A 215 7.15 12.23 -16.22
C ASP A 215 7.01 10.76 -15.77
N ILE A 216 8.07 10.16 -15.22
CA ILE A 216 8.03 8.79 -14.68
C ILE A 216 7.03 8.69 -13.52
N TYR A 217 7.01 9.69 -12.62
CA TYR A 217 6.05 9.78 -11.53
C TYR A 217 4.60 9.84 -12.05
N THR A 218 4.34 10.60 -13.11
CA THR A 218 3.01 10.66 -13.75
C THR A 218 2.63 9.31 -14.36
N LYS A 219 3.56 8.63 -15.02
CA LYS A 219 3.34 7.27 -15.55
C LYS A 219 3.01 6.26 -14.46
N GLN A 220 3.74 6.28 -13.33
CA GLN A 220 3.44 5.35 -12.24
C GLN A 220 2.06 5.57 -11.62
N CYS A 221 1.57 6.81 -11.56
CA CYS A 221 0.23 7.13 -11.11
C CYS A 221 -0.85 6.59 -12.07
N ALA A 222 -0.55 6.53 -13.35
CA ALA A 222 -1.46 6.09 -14.40
C ALA A 222 -1.46 4.58 -14.67
N ILE A 223 -0.83 3.74 -13.85
CA ILE A 223 -0.89 2.28 -13.99
C ILE A 223 -2.30 1.78 -13.67
N ASN A 224 -2.83 0.88 -14.52
CA ASN A 224 -4.13 0.25 -14.30
C ASN A 224 -4.08 -0.88 -13.25
N VAL A 225 -4.99 -0.81 -12.28
CA VAL A 225 -5.17 -1.83 -11.23
C VAL A 225 -6.65 -2.09 -10.96
N SER A 226 -6.96 -3.27 -10.43
CA SER A 226 -8.27 -3.65 -9.91
C SER A 226 -8.24 -3.78 -8.38
N ALA A 227 -9.41 -3.96 -7.76
CA ALA A 227 -9.48 -4.26 -6.32
C ALA A 227 -8.69 -5.52 -5.95
N LYS A 228 -8.73 -6.54 -6.82
CA LYS A 228 -7.95 -7.78 -6.63
C LYS A 228 -6.45 -7.52 -6.68
N ASP A 229 -5.97 -6.71 -7.63
CA ASP A 229 -4.54 -6.38 -7.71
C ASP A 229 -4.07 -5.68 -6.43
N LEU A 230 -4.82 -4.67 -5.96
CA LEU A 230 -4.51 -3.97 -4.72
C LEU A 230 -4.47 -4.93 -3.52
N ALA A 231 -5.41 -5.87 -3.44
CA ALA A 231 -5.42 -6.87 -2.37
C ALA A 231 -4.19 -7.80 -2.42
N VAL A 232 -3.77 -8.26 -3.61
CA VAL A 232 -2.55 -9.06 -3.79
C VAL A 232 -1.31 -8.25 -3.42
N MET A 233 -1.23 -6.99 -3.86
CA MET A 233 -0.13 -6.07 -3.50
C MET A 233 -0.04 -5.87 -1.98
N GLY A 234 -1.18 -5.65 -1.31
CA GLY A 234 -1.26 -5.56 0.15
C GLY A 234 -0.89 -6.87 0.85
N ALA A 235 -1.33 -8.02 0.30
CA ALA A 235 -1.02 -9.34 0.84
C ALA A 235 0.48 -9.70 0.70
N THR A 236 1.15 -9.20 -0.34
CA THR A 236 2.60 -9.32 -0.48
C THR A 236 3.33 -8.64 0.68
N LEU A 237 2.90 -7.43 1.06
CA LEU A 237 3.41 -6.76 2.26
C LEU A 237 3.00 -7.51 3.54
N ALA A 238 1.74 -7.97 3.65
CA ALA A 238 1.28 -8.73 4.81
C ALA A 238 2.08 -10.03 5.03
N ASN A 239 2.60 -10.61 3.95
CA ASN A 239 3.38 -11.85 3.94
C ASN A 239 4.90 -11.62 3.92
N GLY A 240 5.38 -10.52 4.49
CA GLY A 240 6.81 -10.25 4.64
C GLY A 240 7.55 -10.07 3.32
N GLY A 241 6.87 -9.60 2.27
CA GLY A 241 7.47 -9.31 0.97
C GLY A 241 7.45 -10.47 -0.03
N VAL A 242 6.86 -11.61 0.33
CA VAL A 242 6.62 -12.73 -0.59
C VAL A 242 5.19 -12.65 -1.11
N ASN A 243 5.01 -12.53 -2.42
CA ASN A 243 3.69 -12.55 -3.04
C ASN A 243 3.01 -13.91 -2.75
N PRO A 244 1.87 -13.94 -2.01
CA PRO A 244 1.31 -15.21 -1.57
C PRO A 244 0.63 -16.00 -2.70
N VAL A 245 0.32 -15.35 -3.83
CA VAL A 245 -0.30 -16.00 -5.00
C VAL A 245 0.76 -16.62 -5.91
N THR A 246 1.80 -15.87 -6.26
CA THR A 246 2.86 -16.32 -7.17
C THR A 246 4.03 -17.01 -6.47
N LYS A 247 4.12 -16.87 -5.14
CA LYS A 247 5.22 -17.35 -4.30
C LYS A 247 6.58 -16.68 -4.59
N VAL A 248 6.58 -15.61 -5.38
CA VAL A 248 7.79 -14.84 -5.70
C VAL A 248 8.14 -13.93 -4.51
N LYS A 249 9.39 -13.95 -4.08
CA LYS A 249 9.94 -12.95 -3.15
C LYS A 249 10.14 -11.65 -3.92
N VAL A 250 9.38 -10.61 -3.57
CA VAL A 250 9.41 -9.28 -4.23
C VAL A 250 10.37 -8.35 -3.48
N VAL A 251 10.28 -8.34 -2.16
CA VAL A 251 11.15 -7.55 -1.26
C VAL A 251 11.55 -8.37 -0.04
N SER A 252 12.52 -7.85 0.70
CA SER A 252 12.93 -8.43 1.98
C SER A 252 11.91 -8.14 3.09
N PRO A 253 11.86 -8.97 4.15
CA PRO A 253 11.07 -8.65 5.35
C PRO A 253 11.48 -7.33 6.01
N GLU A 254 12.75 -6.95 5.90
CA GLU A 254 13.26 -5.68 6.38
C GLU A 254 12.64 -4.50 5.63
N THR A 255 12.54 -4.58 4.30
CA THR A 255 11.85 -3.56 3.49
C THR A 255 10.40 -3.39 3.91
N VAL A 256 9.69 -4.50 4.16
CA VAL A 256 8.31 -4.45 4.66
C VAL A 256 8.23 -3.77 6.02
N MET A 257 9.13 -4.10 6.94
CA MET A 257 9.20 -3.54 8.29
C MET A 257 9.29 -2.00 8.28
N TYR A 258 9.97 -1.42 7.29
CA TYR A 258 10.08 0.04 7.15
C TYR A 258 9.01 0.65 6.24
N THR A 259 8.42 -0.10 5.32
CA THR A 259 7.35 0.39 4.44
C THR A 259 6.02 0.58 5.19
N LEU A 260 5.65 -0.37 6.05
CA LEU A 260 4.36 -0.30 6.76
C LEU A 260 4.24 0.90 7.70
N PRO A 261 5.24 1.30 8.51
CA PRO A 261 5.19 2.52 9.30
C PRO A 261 5.00 3.79 8.45
N ILE A 262 5.65 3.89 7.29
CA ILE A 262 5.46 5.01 6.36
C ILE A 262 3.99 5.08 5.90
N MET A 263 3.38 3.93 5.59
CA MET A 263 1.96 3.84 5.22
C MET A 263 1.03 4.22 6.38
N ALA A 264 1.39 3.89 7.61
CA ALA A 264 0.63 4.29 8.80
C ALA A 264 0.68 5.81 9.04
N THR A 265 1.84 6.43 8.76
CA THR A 265 2.11 7.85 9.06
C THR A 265 1.44 8.80 8.06
N ALA A 266 1.46 8.48 6.76
CA ALA A 266 1.03 9.41 5.70
C ALA A 266 0.23 8.75 4.56
N GLY A 267 -0.39 7.59 4.81
CA GLY A 267 -1.00 6.78 3.75
C GLY A 267 -2.33 7.31 3.22
N LEU A 268 -3.12 8.01 4.04
CA LEU A 268 -4.43 8.56 3.67
C LEU A 268 -4.44 10.11 3.72
N TYR A 269 -3.40 10.74 3.18
CA TYR A 269 -3.30 12.19 3.12
C TYR A 269 -3.49 12.84 4.52
N ASP A 270 -4.33 13.86 4.60
CA ASP A 270 -4.60 14.57 5.85
C ASP A 270 -5.35 13.71 6.89
N ASP A 271 -6.00 12.62 6.44
CA ASP A 271 -6.78 11.70 7.27
C ASP A 271 -5.98 10.50 7.79
N SER A 272 -4.68 10.45 7.60
CA SER A 272 -3.85 9.29 8.00
C SER A 272 -3.98 8.96 9.48
N GLY A 273 -4.03 9.97 10.35
CA GLY A 273 -4.17 9.80 11.79
C GLY A 273 -5.51 9.19 12.18
N ILE A 274 -6.62 9.78 11.72
CA ILE A 274 -7.98 9.28 12.01
C ILE A 274 -8.23 7.90 11.39
N TRP A 275 -7.65 7.65 10.20
CA TRP A 275 -7.68 6.33 9.59
C TRP A 275 -7.02 5.28 10.48
N TYR A 276 -5.76 5.54 10.89
CA TYR A 276 -4.99 4.58 11.67
C TYR A 276 -5.60 4.35 13.05
N TYR A 277 -6.10 5.42 13.69
CA TYR A 277 -6.85 5.33 14.95
C TYR A 277 -8.06 4.39 14.85
N ASN A 278 -8.84 4.48 13.76
CA ASN A 278 -10.07 3.70 13.60
C ASN A 278 -9.83 2.28 13.07
N SER A 279 -8.82 2.06 12.21
CA SER A 279 -8.58 0.78 11.56
C SER A 279 -7.44 -0.04 12.16
N GLY A 280 -6.42 0.66 12.70
CA GLY A 280 -5.16 0.04 13.12
C GLY A 280 -4.32 -0.49 11.96
N LEU A 281 -4.74 -0.31 10.71
CA LEU A 281 -4.03 -0.86 9.55
C LEU A 281 -3.23 0.19 8.79
N PRO A 282 -1.93 -0.06 8.50
CA PRO A 282 -1.22 0.65 7.47
C PRO A 282 -1.95 0.57 6.13
N ALA A 283 -2.13 1.71 5.46
CA ALA A 283 -2.87 1.74 4.19
C ALA A 283 -2.33 2.83 3.26
N LYS A 284 -2.72 2.76 1.98
CA LYS A 284 -2.49 3.83 1.01
C LYS A 284 -3.71 4.01 0.12
N SER A 285 -4.16 5.25 0.02
CA SER A 285 -5.24 5.68 -0.87
C SER A 285 -4.72 6.29 -2.17
N GLY A 286 -5.56 6.30 -3.19
CA GLY A 286 -5.30 6.98 -4.46
C GLY A 286 -6.58 7.60 -5.02
N VAL A 287 -6.45 8.77 -5.65
CA VAL A 287 -7.59 9.53 -6.20
C VAL A 287 -8.29 8.84 -7.39
N GLY A 288 -7.79 7.70 -7.85
CA GLY A 288 -8.51 6.79 -8.73
C GLY A 288 -9.61 5.98 -8.04
N GLY A 289 -9.79 6.16 -6.72
CA GLY A 289 -10.82 5.47 -5.92
C GLY A 289 -10.35 4.16 -5.28
N GLY A 290 -9.05 3.84 -5.36
CA GLY A 290 -8.46 2.66 -4.75
C GLY A 290 -7.90 2.91 -3.35
N ILE A 291 -8.12 1.96 -2.43
CA ILE A 291 -7.38 1.88 -1.16
C ILE A 291 -6.83 0.46 -1.01
N VAL A 292 -5.54 0.36 -0.69
CA VAL A 292 -4.92 -0.86 -0.19
C VAL A 292 -4.65 -0.72 1.30
N ALA A 293 -5.03 -1.72 2.10
CA ALA A 293 -4.65 -1.78 3.51
C ALA A 293 -4.02 -3.15 3.82
N VAL A 294 -3.14 -3.15 4.82
CA VAL A 294 -2.33 -4.32 5.16
C VAL A 294 -2.60 -4.72 6.60
N CYS A 295 -3.07 -5.94 6.80
CA CYS A 295 -3.11 -6.57 8.12
C CYS A 295 -1.87 -7.48 8.24
N PRO A 296 -0.80 -7.03 8.93
CA PRO A 296 0.47 -7.75 8.95
C PRO A 296 0.32 -9.20 9.43
N GLY A 297 0.92 -10.14 8.71
CA GLY A 297 0.87 -11.57 9.01
C GLY A 297 -0.48 -12.25 8.72
N LYS A 298 -1.49 -11.53 8.20
CA LYS A 298 -2.84 -12.08 7.99
C LYS A 298 -3.33 -11.93 6.56
N PHE A 299 -3.52 -10.70 6.08
CA PHE A 299 -4.06 -10.45 4.73
C PHE A 299 -3.76 -9.05 4.21
N GLY A 300 -3.89 -8.88 2.90
CA GLY A 300 -4.09 -7.59 2.24
C GLY A 300 -5.54 -7.42 1.84
N ILE A 301 -6.06 -6.20 1.95
CA ILE A 301 -7.39 -5.83 1.46
C ILE A 301 -7.26 -4.70 0.45
N GLY A 302 -7.90 -4.86 -0.71
CA GLY A 302 -8.01 -3.86 -1.75
C GLY A 302 -9.48 -3.55 -2.02
N VAL A 303 -9.83 -2.26 -2.02
CA VAL A 303 -11.18 -1.81 -2.35
C VAL A 303 -11.08 -0.72 -3.40
N VAL A 304 -11.93 -0.81 -4.40
CA VAL A 304 -12.07 0.20 -5.46
C VAL A 304 -13.50 0.72 -5.47
N SER A 305 -13.64 2.03 -5.28
CA SER A 305 -14.87 2.79 -5.49
C SER A 305 -14.49 4.25 -5.78
N PRO A 306 -14.72 4.79 -6.99
CA PRO A 306 -14.19 6.07 -7.44
C PRO A 306 -14.58 7.30 -6.62
N PRO A 307 -15.83 7.45 -6.08
CA PRO A 307 -16.19 8.64 -5.32
C PRO A 307 -15.35 8.86 -4.07
N LEU A 308 -14.80 10.09 -3.95
CA LEU A 308 -13.85 10.52 -2.92
C LEU A 308 -14.49 11.51 -1.96
N ASP A 309 -13.98 11.56 -0.73
CA ASP A 309 -14.21 12.63 0.23
C ASP A 309 -13.36 13.89 -0.08
N GLU A 310 -13.45 14.90 0.79
CA GLU A 310 -12.72 16.17 0.64
C GLU A 310 -11.20 16.02 0.74
N ALA A 311 -10.73 15.01 1.48
CA ALA A 311 -9.30 14.70 1.60
C ALA A 311 -8.73 13.94 0.38
N GLY A 312 -9.61 13.40 -0.48
CA GLY A 312 -9.25 12.63 -1.68
C GLY A 312 -9.21 11.12 -1.47
N ASN A 313 -9.85 10.61 -0.41
CA ASN A 313 -9.94 9.19 -0.11
C ASN A 313 -11.29 8.62 -0.53
N SER A 314 -11.32 7.40 -1.08
CA SER A 314 -12.57 6.73 -1.44
C SER A 314 -13.48 6.54 -0.22
N VAL A 315 -14.70 7.12 -0.29
CA VAL A 315 -15.67 7.06 0.81
C VAL A 315 -16.06 5.61 1.14
N LYS A 316 -16.52 4.86 0.13
CA LYS A 316 -16.91 3.46 0.34
C LYS A 316 -15.75 2.58 0.77
N ALA A 317 -14.56 2.77 0.18
CA ALA A 317 -13.41 1.95 0.53
C ALA A 317 -13.03 2.09 2.01
N GLN A 318 -13.05 3.30 2.56
CA GLN A 318 -12.82 3.53 3.98
C GLN A 318 -13.85 2.81 4.86
N LEU A 319 -15.14 2.97 4.54
CA LEU A 319 -16.25 2.33 5.28
C LEU A 319 -16.12 0.81 5.27
N VAL A 320 -15.86 0.23 4.10
CA VAL A 320 -15.71 -1.22 3.92
C VAL A 320 -14.54 -1.77 4.71
N ILE A 321 -13.36 -1.17 4.58
CA ILE A 321 -12.15 -1.71 5.22
C ILE A 321 -12.31 -1.65 6.74
N LYS A 322 -12.78 -0.52 7.29
CA LYS A 322 -13.09 -0.41 8.74
C LYS A 322 -14.06 -1.50 9.20
N TYR A 323 -15.14 -1.71 8.47
CA TYR A 323 -16.14 -2.72 8.79
C TYR A 323 -15.57 -4.15 8.76
N VAL A 324 -14.82 -4.49 7.71
CA VAL A 324 -14.19 -5.82 7.56
C VAL A 324 -13.17 -6.07 8.68
N VAL A 325 -12.34 -5.07 9.00
CA VAL A 325 -11.37 -5.15 10.11
C VAL A 325 -12.07 -5.42 11.44
N GLU A 326 -13.16 -4.70 11.73
CA GLU A 326 -13.96 -4.89 12.94
C GLU A 326 -14.59 -6.29 12.99
N LYS A 327 -15.28 -6.70 11.94
CA LYS A 327 -15.94 -8.02 11.83
C LYS A 327 -14.98 -9.19 11.96
N LEU A 328 -13.78 -9.04 11.46
CA LEU A 328 -12.75 -10.08 11.54
C LEU A 328 -11.92 -10.02 12.83
N GLY A 329 -12.11 -9.01 13.69
CA GLY A 329 -11.24 -8.79 14.84
C GLY A 329 -9.78 -8.63 14.42
N ALA A 330 -9.56 -7.94 13.29
CA ALA A 330 -8.26 -7.88 12.62
C ALA A 330 -7.43 -6.65 13.00
N ASN A 331 -7.95 -5.76 13.86
CA ASN A 331 -7.18 -4.63 14.37
C ASN A 331 -6.00 -5.18 15.21
N PRO A 332 -4.74 -4.87 14.85
CA PRO A 332 -3.56 -5.42 15.54
C PRO A 332 -3.42 -4.95 16.99
N PHE A 333 -4.11 -3.88 17.37
CA PHE A 333 -4.12 -3.34 18.74
C PHE A 333 -5.25 -3.93 19.61
N LEU A 334 -6.09 -4.80 19.05
CA LEU A 334 -7.11 -5.53 19.82
C LEU A 334 -6.43 -6.66 20.60
N ILE A 335 -5.93 -6.33 21.78
CA ILE A 335 -5.27 -7.28 22.69
C ILE A 335 -6.29 -7.81 23.68
N GLN A 336 -6.46 -9.14 23.72
CA GLN A 336 -7.29 -9.80 24.72
C GLN A 336 -6.46 -10.06 25.98
N PRO A 337 -7.00 -9.79 27.18
CA PRO A 337 -6.35 -10.16 28.44
C PRO A 337 -6.09 -11.67 28.47
N LYS A 338 -4.96 -12.07 29.05
CA LYS A 338 -4.62 -13.49 29.29
C LYS A 338 -5.26 -14.00 30.56
#